data_6dd17a3b1f401cde53c1edca61fa2bc8
#
_entry.id   6dd17a3b1f401cde53c1edca61fa2bc8
#
_cell.length_a   1.000
_cell.length_b   1.000
_cell.length_c   1.000
_cell.angle_alpha   90.00
_cell.angle_beta   90.00
_cell.angle_gamma   90.00
#
_symmetry.space_group_name_H-M   'P 1'
#
loop_
_entity.id
_entity.type
_entity.pdbx_description
1 polymer ?
#
loop_
_entity_poly.entity_id
_entity_poly.type
_entity_poly.pdbx_seq_one_letter_code
_entity_poly.pdbx_strand_id
1 'polypeptide(L)'
;MIEFVNKKNVKVVSLAIAAIFVIGAFAIAVRGAGLTGGSGGTTDSAIGKVNYNQLVQAVPGIQDAQVEMQKAAQDAESQYNEKSKDMSDADKQKLHEELQKGLEDKQKELVDPLKKKVDDAIVAVGKTKGLTVIVNEGAVVYGGVDVTADVQAELQKQAKKN
;
A
#
# COMPACT_ATOMS: atom_id res chain seq x y z
N MET A 1 -2.19 18.43 34.08
CA MET A 1 -3.64 18.69 33.97
C MET A 1 -4.05 18.14 32.61
N ILE A 2 -4.61 16.91 32.57
CA ILE A 2 -4.95 16.23 31.34
C ILE A 2 -6.38 16.66 31.03
N GLU A 3 -6.54 17.54 30.05
CA GLU A 3 -7.86 17.97 29.60
C GLU A 3 -8.61 16.82 28.91
N PHE A 4 -9.79 16.66 29.37
CA PHE A 4 -10.79 15.70 28.92
C PHE A 4 -10.95 15.71 27.38
N VAL A 5 -10.44 14.69 26.73
CA VAL A 5 -10.79 14.39 25.34
C VAL A 5 -12.31 14.14 25.31
N ASN A 6 -13.03 15.09 24.76
CA ASN A 6 -14.49 15.03 24.66
C ASN A 6 -14.87 13.78 23.85
N LYS A 7 -15.74 12.93 24.42
CA LYS A 7 -16.22 11.69 23.79
C LYS A 7 -16.68 11.84 22.33
N LYS A 8 -17.07 13.05 21.91
CA LYS A 8 -17.45 13.38 20.53
C LYS A 8 -16.26 13.39 19.56
N ASN A 9 -15.06 13.72 20.03
CA ASN A 9 -13.87 13.82 19.18
C ASN A 9 -13.16 12.47 18.99
N VAL A 10 -13.42 11.50 19.86
CA VAL A 10 -12.79 10.16 19.78
C VAL A 10 -13.24 9.40 18.52
N LYS A 11 -14.52 9.54 18.11
CA LYS A 11 -15.03 8.85 16.91
C LYS A 11 -14.47 9.45 15.61
N VAL A 12 -14.24 10.76 15.58
CA VAL A 12 -13.67 11.45 14.41
C VAL A 12 -12.18 11.15 14.26
N VAL A 13 -11.45 11.12 15.37
CA VAL A 13 -10.04 10.70 15.40
C VAL A 13 -9.88 9.25 14.92
N SER A 14 -10.87 8.38 15.21
CA SER A 14 -10.88 6.99 14.73
C SER A 14 -10.99 6.87 13.21
N LEU A 15 -11.76 7.76 12.56
CA LEU A 15 -11.92 7.74 11.10
C LEU A 15 -10.60 8.12 10.40
N ALA A 16 -9.98 9.20 10.87
CA ALA A 16 -8.70 9.67 10.33
C ALA A 16 -7.55 8.67 10.59
N ILE A 17 -7.51 8.07 11.79
CA ILE A 17 -6.50 7.08 12.16
C ILE A 17 -6.66 5.79 11.33
N ALA A 18 -7.89 5.33 11.08
CA ALA A 18 -8.12 4.14 10.27
C ALA A 18 -7.62 4.33 8.82
N ALA A 19 -7.86 5.52 8.23
CA ALA A 19 -7.39 5.83 6.88
C ALA A 19 -5.85 5.92 6.80
N ILE A 20 -5.21 6.49 7.80
CA ILE A 20 -3.74 6.58 7.88
C ILE A 20 -3.11 5.20 8.14
N PHE A 21 -3.76 4.36 8.97
CA PHE A 21 -3.24 3.01 9.28
C PHE A 21 -3.22 2.08 8.07
N VAL A 22 -4.18 2.21 7.17
CA VAL A 22 -4.23 1.36 5.97
C VAL A 22 -3.10 1.70 4.98
N ILE A 23 -2.68 2.97 4.92
CA ILE A 23 -1.50 3.37 4.15
C ILE A 23 -0.21 3.20 4.97
N GLY A 24 -0.26 3.46 6.27
CA GLY A 24 0.88 3.35 7.19
C GLY A 24 1.31 1.90 7.45
N ALA A 25 0.42 0.92 7.43
CA ALA A 25 0.79 -0.50 7.54
C ALA A 25 1.65 -0.95 6.35
N PHE A 26 1.53 -0.28 5.19
CA PHE A 26 2.45 -0.45 4.08
C PHE A 26 3.83 0.18 4.33
N ALA A 27 3.91 1.24 5.15
CA ALA A 27 5.16 1.98 5.36
C ALA A 27 6.02 1.44 6.52
N ILE A 28 5.46 0.72 7.49
CA ILE A 28 6.17 0.32 8.71
C ILE A 28 6.99 -0.99 8.54
N ALA A 29 6.70 -1.80 7.53
CA ALA A 29 7.39 -3.08 7.32
C ALA A 29 8.84 -2.98 6.80
N VAL A 30 9.39 -1.78 6.57
CA VAL A 30 10.67 -1.58 5.85
C VAL A 30 11.82 -1.07 6.69
N ARG A 31 11.63 -0.78 7.99
CA ARG A 31 12.74 -0.35 8.85
C ARG A 31 13.48 -1.49 9.56
N GLY A 32 13.65 -2.60 8.91
CA GLY A 32 14.44 -3.68 9.51
C GLY A 32 14.96 -4.67 8.52
N ALA A 33 16.01 -4.34 7.82
CA ALA A 33 17.11 -5.19 7.45
C ALA A 33 17.89 -4.60 6.27
N GLY A 34 18.85 -3.75 6.58
CA GLY A 34 20.01 -3.66 5.72
C GLY A 34 20.76 -4.98 5.84
N LEU A 35 20.70 -5.77 4.81
CA LEU A 35 21.63 -6.86 4.57
C LEU A 35 21.99 -6.84 3.10
N THR A 36 23.15 -6.27 2.85
CA THR A 36 24.00 -6.61 1.72
C THR A 36 24.13 -8.13 1.67
N GLY A 37 23.43 -8.77 0.80
CA GLY A 37 23.42 -10.21 0.66
C GLY A 37 23.86 -10.63 -0.71
N GLY A 38 25.12 -10.93 -0.86
CA GLY A 38 25.66 -12.06 -1.56
C GLY A 38 25.14 -12.34 -2.98
N SER A 39 25.88 -11.83 -3.96
CA SER A 39 26.07 -12.54 -5.22
C SER A 39 26.40 -14.02 -4.91
N GLY A 40 25.49 -14.91 -5.12
CA GLY A 40 25.65 -16.32 -4.92
C GLY A 40 25.01 -17.12 -6.02
N GLY A 41 25.82 -17.59 -6.95
CA GLY A 41 25.59 -18.81 -7.69
C GLY A 41 24.56 -18.73 -8.82
N THR A 42 25.04 -18.80 -10.03
CA THR A 42 24.30 -19.26 -11.23
C THR A 42 23.80 -20.70 -10.99
N THR A 43 22.67 -20.83 -10.35
CA THR A 43 21.85 -22.03 -10.47
C THR A 43 20.74 -21.67 -11.44
N ASP A 44 20.56 -22.52 -12.48
CA ASP A 44 19.38 -22.49 -13.37
C ASP A 44 18.10 -22.78 -12.56
N SER A 45 17.79 -21.92 -11.60
CA SER A 45 16.56 -22.04 -10.82
C SER A 45 15.42 -21.48 -11.65
N ALA A 46 14.48 -22.34 -12.03
CA ALA A 46 13.23 -21.90 -12.66
C ALA A 46 12.33 -21.08 -11.71
N ILE A 47 12.74 -20.91 -10.45
CA ILE A 47 12.00 -20.24 -9.40
C ILE A 47 12.68 -18.90 -9.06
N GLY A 48 11.94 -17.81 -9.24
CA GLY A 48 12.30 -16.49 -8.78
C GLY A 48 11.68 -16.17 -7.42
N LYS A 49 12.27 -15.22 -6.72
CA LYS A 49 11.68 -14.62 -5.52
C LYS A 49 11.77 -13.09 -5.58
N VAL A 50 10.80 -12.42 -4.98
CA VAL A 50 10.74 -10.96 -4.90
C VAL A 50 10.33 -10.49 -3.52
N ASN A 51 10.82 -9.35 -3.09
CA ASN A 51 10.27 -8.60 -1.98
C ASN A 51 9.09 -7.75 -2.47
N TYR A 52 7.89 -8.32 -2.40
CA TYR A 52 6.68 -7.66 -2.91
C TYR A 52 6.42 -6.31 -2.22
N ASN A 53 6.65 -6.22 -0.91
CA ASN A 53 6.48 -4.98 -0.16
C ASN A 53 7.41 -3.86 -0.66
N GLN A 54 8.67 -4.20 -0.93
CA GLN A 54 9.64 -3.26 -1.48
C GLN A 54 9.22 -2.80 -2.90
N LEU A 55 8.68 -3.69 -3.71
CA LEU A 55 8.20 -3.35 -5.05
C LEU A 55 7.02 -2.37 -5.01
N VAL A 56 6.04 -2.61 -4.13
CA VAL A 56 4.89 -1.71 -3.97
C VAL A 56 5.32 -0.32 -3.51
N GLN A 57 6.33 -0.23 -2.65
CA GLN A 57 6.85 1.08 -2.21
C GLN A 57 7.68 1.80 -3.28
N ALA A 58 8.27 1.05 -4.18
CA ALA A 58 9.07 1.59 -5.28
C ALA A 58 8.24 1.89 -6.54
N VAL A 59 6.95 1.50 -6.57
CA VAL A 59 6.11 1.71 -7.75
C VAL A 59 5.85 3.19 -7.98
N PRO A 60 6.08 3.70 -9.22
CA PRO A 60 5.79 5.09 -9.55
C PRO A 60 4.31 5.43 -9.36
N GLY A 61 4.04 6.53 -8.64
CA GLY A 61 2.70 6.98 -8.27
C GLY A 61 2.25 6.61 -6.86
N ILE A 62 3.04 5.83 -6.10
CA ILE A 62 2.69 5.47 -4.71
C ILE A 62 2.62 6.71 -3.80
N GLN A 63 3.51 7.68 -4.00
CA GLN A 63 3.50 8.91 -3.21
C GLN A 63 2.27 9.77 -3.52
N ASP A 64 1.90 9.88 -4.79
CA ASP A 64 0.70 10.61 -5.21
C ASP A 64 -0.56 9.96 -4.62
N ALA A 65 -0.64 8.64 -4.67
CA ALA A 65 -1.73 7.89 -4.05
C ALA A 65 -1.82 8.11 -2.53
N GLN A 66 -0.67 8.21 -1.84
CA GLN A 66 -0.64 8.53 -0.41
C GLN A 66 -1.16 9.93 -0.12
N VAL A 67 -0.75 10.93 -0.92
CA VAL A 67 -1.21 12.31 -0.78
C VAL A 67 -2.72 12.41 -1.06
N GLU A 68 -3.21 11.78 -2.12
CA GLU A 68 -4.64 11.75 -2.43
C GLU A 68 -5.46 11.07 -1.33
N MET A 69 -4.97 9.96 -0.78
CA MET A 69 -5.65 9.28 0.31
C MET A 69 -5.69 10.12 1.58
N GLN A 70 -4.60 10.81 1.90
CA GLN A 70 -4.56 11.74 3.04
C GLN A 70 -5.58 12.88 2.87
N LYS A 71 -5.67 13.44 1.66
CA LYS A 71 -6.67 14.46 1.34
C LYS A 71 -8.09 13.91 1.48
N ALA A 72 -8.37 12.74 0.93
CA ALA A 72 -9.67 12.10 1.07
C ALA A 72 -10.08 11.87 2.53
N ALA A 73 -9.11 11.49 3.39
CA ALA A 73 -9.35 11.33 4.82
C ALA A 73 -9.69 12.67 5.51
N GLN A 74 -8.98 13.75 5.17
CA GLN A 74 -9.27 15.09 5.69
C GLN A 74 -10.63 15.60 5.23
N ASP A 75 -10.97 15.38 3.96
CA ASP A 75 -12.26 15.76 3.40
C ASP A 75 -13.41 14.99 4.07
N ALA A 76 -13.23 13.69 4.32
CA ALA A 76 -14.20 12.87 5.04
C ALA A 76 -14.40 13.35 6.49
N GLU A 77 -13.32 13.71 7.18
CA GLU A 77 -13.39 14.29 8.53
C GLU A 77 -14.15 15.62 8.54
N SER A 78 -13.83 16.50 7.60
CA SER A 78 -14.51 17.79 7.45
C SER A 78 -16.01 17.61 7.18
N GLN A 79 -16.37 16.71 6.26
CA GLN A 79 -17.76 16.37 5.96
C GLN A 79 -18.49 15.80 7.16
N TYR A 80 -17.85 14.93 7.93
CA TYR A 80 -18.45 14.39 9.15
C TYR A 80 -18.71 15.51 10.17
N ASN A 81 -17.73 16.38 10.40
CA ASN A 81 -17.84 17.48 11.35
C ASN A 81 -18.93 18.49 10.97
N GLU A 82 -19.09 18.77 9.69
CA GLU A 82 -20.12 19.70 9.21
C GLU A 82 -21.52 19.10 9.28
N LYS A 83 -21.68 17.90 8.70
CA LYS A 83 -23.00 17.26 8.56
C LYS A 83 -23.55 16.70 9.87
N SER A 84 -22.67 16.24 10.78
CA SER A 84 -23.11 15.55 12.02
C SER A 84 -23.65 16.48 13.10
N LYS A 85 -23.55 17.80 12.96
CA LYS A 85 -23.89 18.75 14.04
C LYS A 85 -25.32 18.60 14.57
N ASP A 86 -26.27 18.47 13.64
CA ASP A 86 -27.69 18.42 13.96
C ASP A 86 -28.33 17.04 13.69
N MET A 87 -27.51 16.01 13.49
CA MET A 87 -27.97 14.66 13.20
C MET A 87 -28.26 13.86 14.48
N SER A 88 -29.21 12.93 14.39
CA SER A 88 -29.42 11.90 15.41
C SER A 88 -28.21 10.96 15.51
N ASP A 89 -28.05 10.25 16.63
CA ASP A 89 -26.93 9.29 16.78
C ASP A 89 -27.00 8.16 15.73
N ALA A 90 -28.18 7.73 15.33
CA ALA A 90 -28.37 6.74 14.27
C ALA A 90 -27.92 7.27 12.89
N ASP A 91 -28.22 8.52 12.58
CA ASP A 91 -27.81 9.12 11.30
C ASP A 91 -26.31 9.44 11.27
N LYS A 92 -25.74 9.82 12.42
CA LYS A 92 -24.28 9.96 12.56
C LYS A 92 -23.56 8.65 12.28
N GLN A 93 -24.12 7.53 12.73
CA GLN A 93 -23.54 6.23 12.47
C GLN A 93 -23.59 5.86 10.98
N LYS A 94 -24.72 6.11 10.33
CA LYS A 94 -24.86 5.89 8.88
C LYS A 94 -23.87 6.76 8.08
N LEU A 95 -23.75 8.04 8.43
CA LEU A 95 -22.80 8.95 7.80
C LEU A 95 -21.35 8.45 7.98
N HIS A 96 -21.02 7.95 9.17
CA HIS A 96 -19.72 7.38 9.44
C HIS A 96 -19.42 6.17 8.55
N GLU A 97 -20.38 5.23 8.43
CA GLU A 97 -20.26 4.05 7.58
C GLU A 97 -20.14 4.42 6.10
N GLU A 98 -20.89 5.41 5.64
CA GLU A 98 -20.82 5.92 4.26
C GLU A 98 -19.43 6.53 3.95
N LEU A 99 -18.94 7.38 4.84
CA LEU A 99 -17.62 8.00 4.67
C LEU A 99 -16.48 6.96 4.73
N GLN A 100 -16.59 5.98 5.63
CA GLN A 100 -15.62 4.88 5.71
C GLN A 100 -15.61 4.06 4.42
N LYS A 101 -16.78 3.70 3.89
CA LYS A 101 -16.90 3.00 2.62
C LYS A 101 -16.31 3.83 1.47
N GLY A 102 -16.58 5.12 1.43
CA GLY A 102 -15.98 6.03 0.45
C GLY A 102 -14.44 6.03 0.49
N LEU A 103 -13.86 6.00 1.69
CA LEU A 103 -12.41 5.89 1.86
C LEU A 103 -11.86 4.52 1.42
N GLU A 104 -12.58 3.43 1.70
CA GLU A 104 -12.20 2.09 1.22
C GLU A 104 -12.23 2.00 -0.31
N ASP A 105 -13.28 2.56 -0.93
CA ASP A 105 -13.41 2.58 -2.38
C ASP A 105 -12.32 3.45 -3.02
N LYS A 106 -12.02 4.62 -2.43
CA LYS A 106 -10.93 5.48 -2.87
C LYS A 106 -9.57 4.80 -2.74
N GLN A 107 -9.35 4.06 -1.66
CA GLN A 107 -8.13 3.29 -1.48
C GLN A 107 -7.95 2.24 -2.57
N LYS A 108 -9.02 1.48 -2.91
CA LYS A 108 -8.98 0.50 -4.00
C LYS A 108 -8.67 1.18 -5.33
N GLU A 109 -9.37 2.28 -5.63
CA GLU A 109 -9.14 3.08 -6.84
C GLU A 109 -7.66 3.47 -7.01
N LEU A 110 -7.01 3.90 -5.92
CA LEU A 110 -5.63 4.36 -5.95
C LEU A 110 -4.61 3.22 -5.94
N VAL A 111 -4.88 2.15 -5.19
CA VAL A 111 -3.89 1.07 -4.93
C VAL A 111 -3.96 -0.04 -5.97
N ASP A 112 -5.15 -0.41 -6.46
CA ASP A 112 -5.28 -1.53 -7.41
C ASP A 112 -4.52 -1.31 -8.73
N PRO A 113 -4.52 -0.10 -9.33
CA PRO A 113 -3.68 0.18 -10.49
C PRO A 113 -2.17 0.06 -10.20
N LEU A 114 -1.73 0.42 -8.98
CA LEU A 114 -0.34 0.31 -8.58
C LEU A 114 0.09 -1.14 -8.39
N LYS A 115 -0.76 -1.96 -7.74
CA LYS A 115 -0.55 -3.42 -7.63
C LYS A 115 -0.46 -4.05 -9.02
N LYS A 116 -1.38 -3.69 -9.92
CA LYS A 116 -1.35 -4.20 -11.29
C LYS A 116 -0.04 -3.88 -12.01
N LYS A 117 0.50 -2.67 -11.85
CA LYS A 117 1.82 -2.32 -12.40
C LYS A 117 2.93 -3.22 -11.86
N VAL A 118 2.92 -3.50 -10.56
CA VAL A 118 3.90 -4.41 -9.93
C VAL A 118 3.76 -5.82 -10.51
N ASP A 119 2.54 -6.34 -10.58
CA ASP A 119 2.28 -7.68 -11.11
C ASP A 119 2.68 -7.80 -12.59
N ASP A 120 2.35 -6.80 -13.41
CA ASP A 120 2.75 -6.74 -14.82
C ASP A 120 4.29 -6.73 -14.97
N ALA A 121 4.99 -5.99 -14.12
CA ALA A 121 6.47 -5.95 -14.12
C ALA A 121 7.07 -7.29 -13.67
N ILE A 122 6.50 -7.95 -12.66
CA ILE A 122 6.92 -9.30 -12.21
C ILE A 122 6.76 -10.30 -13.37
N VAL A 123 5.62 -10.28 -14.05
CA VAL A 123 5.38 -11.15 -15.22
C VAL A 123 6.38 -10.88 -16.35
N ALA A 124 6.67 -9.61 -16.64
CA ALA A 124 7.64 -9.23 -17.66
C ALA A 124 9.04 -9.75 -17.35
N VAL A 125 9.49 -9.58 -16.12
CA VAL A 125 10.81 -10.07 -15.64
C VAL A 125 10.84 -11.61 -15.66
N GLY A 126 9.79 -12.26 -15.20
CA GLY A 126 9.67 -13.73 -15.23
C GLY A 126 9.85 -14.28 -16.64
N LYS A 127 9.15 -13.72 -17.62
CA LYS A 127 9.29 -14.09 -19.02
C LYS A 127 10.70 -13.84 -19.58
N THR A 128 11.27 -12.68 -19.28
CA THR A 128 12.61 -12.30 -19.78
C THR A 128 13.70 -13.19 -19.22
N LYS A 129 13.58 -13.63 -17.98
CA LYS A 129 14.56 -14.48 -17.29
C LYS A 129 14.26 -15.99 -17.42
N GLY A 130 13.18 -16.38 -18.11
CA GLY A 130 12.82 -17.78 -18.26
C GLY A 130 12.38 -18.45 -16.95
N LEU A 131 11.86 -17.67 -16.00
CA LEU A 131 11.40 -18.22 -14.72
C LEU A 131 10.01 -18.83 -14.87
N THR A 132 9.82 -19.99 -14.27
CA THR A 132 8.53 -20.70 -14.30
C THR A 132 7.56 -20.12 -13.29
N VAL A 133 8.09 -19.68 -12.14
CA VAL A 133 7.30 -19.08 -11.05
C VAL A 133 8.13 -18.02 -10.32
N ILE A 134 7.47 -16.98 -9.86
CA ILE A 134 8.04 -16.00 -8.94
C ILE A 134 7.16 -15.96 -7.70
N VAL A 135 7.77 -16.08 -6.52
CA VAL A 135 7.09 -16.10 -5.23
C VAL A 135 7.56 -14.94 -4.35
N ASN A 136 6.75 -14.58 -3.37
CA ASN A 136 7.19 -13.59 -2.37
C ASN A 136 8.32 -14.20 -1.53
N GLU A 137 9.40 -13.45 -1.30
CA GLU A 137 10.56 -13.89 -0.53
C GLU A 137 10.19 -14.41 0.86
N GLY A 138 9.18 -13.81 1.52
CA GLY A 138 8.68 -14.25 2.82
C GLY A 138 8.10 -15.66 2.86
N ALA A 139 7.80 -16.26 1.70
CA ALA A 139 7.33 -17.64 1.56
C ALA A 139 8.47 -18.62 1.25
N VAL A 140 9.69 -18.13 1.03
CA VAL A 140 10.84 -18.95 0.63
C VAL A 140 11.75 -19.21 1.81
N VAL A 141 11.89 -20.48 2.20
CA VAL A 141 12.83 -20.89 3.27
C VAL A 141 14.25 -21.00 2.73
N TYR A 142 14.43 -21.47 1.50
CA TYR A 142 15.75 -21.67 0.89
C TYR A 142 15.67 -21.65 -0.64
N GLY A 143 16.68 -21.07 -1.29
CA GLY A 143 16.82 -21.08 -2.76
C GLY A 143 16.02 -19.96 -3.46
N GLY A 144 15.87 -20.12 -4.78
CA GLY A 144 15.26 -19.12 -5.65
C GLY A 144 16.19 -17.96 -6.01
N VAL A 145 16.06 -17.45 -7.24
CA VAL A 145 16.80 -16.27 -7.71
C VAL A 145 16.06 -15.02 -7.27
N ASP A 146 16.73 -14.11 -6.56
CA ASP A 146 16.16 -12.81 -6.22
C ASP A 146 16.12 -11.92 -7.46
N VAL A 147 14.91 -11.53 -7.86
CA VAL A 147 14.68 -10.65 -9.02
C VAL A 147 14.02 -9.33 -8.61
N THR A 148 14.05 -8.96 -7.34
CA THR A 148 13.47 -7.71 -6.84
C THR A 148 14.03 -6.49 -7.56
N ALA A 149 15.36 -6.41 -7.72
CA ALA A 149 16.00 -5.30 -8.41
C ALA A 149 15.65 -5.24 -9.91
N ASP A 150 15.52 -6.38 -10.56
CA ASP A 150 15.10 -6.46 -11.96
C ASP A 150 13.67 -5.95 -12.15
N VAL A 151 12.76 -6.33 -11.24
CA VAL A 151 11.37 -5.85 -11.27
C VAL A 151 11.30 -4.35 -10.98
N GLN A 152 12.10 -3.83 -10.06
CA GLN A 152 12.19 -2.38 -9.83
C GLN A 152 12.67 -1.63 -11.08
N ALA A 153 13.68 -2.14 -11.76
CA ALA A 153 14.16 -1.56 -13.01
C ALA A 153 13.08 -1.57 -14.11
N GLU A 154 12.31 -2.65 -14.21
CA GLU A 154 11.20 -2.74 -15.17
C GLU A 154 10.07 -1.76 -14.83
N LEU A 155 9.71 -1.60 -13.55
CA LEU A 155 8.74 -0.58 -13.09
C LEU A 155 9.16 0.83 -13.49
N GLN A 156 10.43 1.18 -13.30
CA GLN A 156 10.95 2.50 -13.71
C GLN A 156 10.97 2.69 -15.23
N LYS A 157 11.26 1.63 -15.99
CA LYS A 157 11.22 1.65 -17.45
C LYS A 157 9.81 1.84 -17.99
N GLN A 158 8.82 1.18 -17.40
CA GLN A 158 7.41 1.33 -17.75
C GLN A 158 6.89 2.74 -17.43
N ALA A 159 7.30 3.34 -16.31
CA ALA A 159 6.93 4.70 -15.95
C ALA A 159 7.45 5.78 -16.91
N LYS A 160 8.59 5.55 -17.56
CA LYS A 160 9.16 6.48 -18.56
C LYS A 160 8.50 6.39 -19.95
N LYS A 161 7.69 5.36 -20.18
CA LYS A 161 7.01 5.13 -21.47
C LYS A 161 5.60 5.73 -21.52
N ASN A 162 5.03 6.08 -20.37
CA ASN A 162 3.72 6.73 -20.20
C ASN A 162 3.91 8.22 -19.95
#